data_d5106c1b0685196fd21798d7970e6dd3
#
_entry.id   d5106c1b0685196fd21798d7970e6dd3
#
_cell.length_a   1.000
_cell.length_b   1.000
_cell.length_c   1.000
_cell.angle_alpha   90.00
_cell.angle_beta   90.00
_cell.angle_gamma   90.00
#
_symmetry.space_group_name_H-M   'P 1'
#
loop_
_entity.id
_entity.type
_entity.pdbx_description
1 polymer ?
#
loop_
_entity_poly.entity_id
_entity_poly.type
_entity_poly.pdbx_seq_one_letter_code
_entity_poly.pdbx_strand_id
1 'polypeptide(L)'
;MARLFLLINIFILLLSQIDCRYADWEEVKPYCKIRPNPQCCASRDDDCFMPYYDSRCYCDNFCFRGIDNHDCCPDHDQVCQGINITATTLAPKPSGTCYDSFTNRQYALGDSFLRDCNLCRCQTLGFETKLSCDEDLCINDDVFISDLNTQQPYLGFEVKKYPKFNGVKVKDALKIYLGTLPDPSLRHMVDNAPDDPNEYHRMEEVNAYDVRTNPSYAGKIRGIRDQGKCGISWALSTVDVAADRLSLVQTIKLPNEPLSVQNILSCTDPEAKDGCEGGRVTYAWGFIKDRGVVTENCYPYESGTTGNITECKLRLSNEDLQNIAQHRKITNLNCPSRARGEHFNFGPAYRIRKDASSVKYEIHFRGPVQATMRVTPEFFLYSSGVYRCGGASYANQNPRYANLFGYHSIRLLGWGTQVNRNTHKEESYWIAANSWGTGWGENGYFHILFGECEVQDTVIATYGKSTDVLKKKNRRQ
;
A
#
# COMPACT_ATOMS: atom_id res chain seq x y z
N MET A 1 7.79 -41.14 -27.29
CA MET A 1 7.74 -40.63 -25.88
C MET A 1 9.12 -40.52 -25.22
N ALA A 2 10.07 -41.42 -25.45
CA ALA A 2 11.41 -41.35 -24.83
C ALA A 2 12.31 -40.18 -25.26
N ARG A 3 12.18 -39.63 -26.47
CA ARG A 3 12.96 -38.47 -26.93
C ARG A 3 12.48 -37.13 -26.42
N LEU A 4 11.23 -37.01 -25.98
CA LEU A 4 10.67 -35.79 -25.42
C LEU A 4 11.09 -35.63 -23.94
N PHE A 5 11.22 -36.75 -23.20
CA PHE A 5 11.71 -36.74 -21.84
C PHE A 5 13.21 -36.39 -21.71
N LEU A 6 14.02 -36.72 -22.72
CA LEU A 6 15.44 -36.39 -22.71
C LEU A 6 15.70 -34.88 -22.94
N LEU A 7 14.88 -34.24 -23.79
CA LEU A 7 14.99 -32.81 -24.08
C LEU A 7 14.48 -31.94 -22.88
N ILE A 8 13.47 -32.40 -22.17
CA ILE A 8 12.96 -31.71 -20.99
C ILE A 8 13.97 -31.81 -19.83
N ASN A 9 14.64 -32.94 -19.64
CA ASN A 9 15.69 -33.07 -18.62
C ASN A 9 16.96 -32.27 -18.95
N ILE A 10 17.32 -32.10 -20.22
CA ILE A 10 18.46 -31.25 -20.61
C ILE A 10 18.11 -29.76 -20.41
N PHE A 11 16.86 -29.37 -20.64
CA PHE A 11 16.40 -27.97 -20.40
C PHE A 11 16.30 -27.64 -18.90
N ILE A 12 15.91 -28.60 -18.07
CA ILE A 12 15.87 -28.45 -16.60
C ILE A 12 17.28 -28.41 -16.01
N LEU A 13 18.23 -29.17 -16.57
CA LEU A 13 19.64 -29.13 -16.14
C LEU A 13 20.39 -27.87 -16.62
N LEU A 14 19.91 -27.18 -17.67
CA LEU A 14 20.46 -25.89 -18.11
C LEU A 14 19.88 -24.71 -17.35
N LEU A 15 18.73 -24.85 -16.68
CA LEU A 15 18.14 -23.80 -15.84
C LEU A 15 18.62 -23.85 -14.37
N SER A 16 19.32 -24.92 -13.96
CA SER A 16 19.87 -25.06 -12.60
C SER A 16 21.30 -24.53 -12.44
N GLN A 17 21.88 -23.87 -13.46
CA GLN A 17 23.17 -23.21 -13.38
C GLN A 17 23.10 -21.73 -13.78
N ILE A 18 22.05 -21.03 -13.40
CA ILE A 18 22.18 -19.58 -13.18
C ILE A 18 22.69 -19.43 -11.76
N ASP A 19 23.96 -19.78 -11.58
CA ASP A 19 24.77 -19.26 -10.51
C ASP A 19 24.73 -17.74 -10.64
N CYS A 20 24.04 -17.05 -9.72
CA CYS A 20 24.33 -15.67 -9.43
C CYS A 20 25.74 -15.62 -8.83
N ARG A 21 26.75 -15.86 -9.65
CA ARG A 21 28.09 -15.43 -9.36
C ARG A 21 28.02 -13.90 -9.28
N TYR A 22 28.15 -13.39 -8.09
CA TYR A 22 28.69 -12.06 -7.88
C TYR A 22 29.85 -11.91 -8.86
N ALA A 23 29.70 -11.03 -9.84
CA ALA A 23 30.75 -10.74 -10.79
C ALA A 23 31.97 -10.29 -9.99
N ASP A 24 33.04 -11.07 -10.10
CA ASP A 24 34.35 -10.68 -9.57
C ASP A 24 34.67 -9.28 -10.06
N TRP A 25 35.00 -8.41 -9.13
CA TRP A 25 35.33 -7.00 -9.34
C TRP A 25 36.71 -6.82 -10.03
N GLU A 26 37.01 -7.64 -11.02
CA GLU A 26 38.34 -7.61 -11.68
C GLU A 26 38.43 -6.72 -12.92
N GLU A 27 37.34 -6.16 -13.42
CA GLU A 27 37.40 -5.16 -14.48
C GLU A 27 36.72 -3.86 -14.04
N VAL A 28 37.51 -2.88 -13.65
CA VAL A 28 37.01 -1.50 -13.50
C VAL A 28 36.49 -1.07 -14.88
N LYS A 29 35.18 -1.08 -15.05
CA LYS A 29 34.54 -0.60 -16.29
C LYS A 29 34.99 0.86 -16.50
N PRO A 30 35.34 1.25 -17.74
CA PRO A 30 35.81 2.57 -18.04
C PRO A 30 34.66 3.58 -18.08
N TYR A 31 34.26 4.13 -16.96
CA TYR A 31 33.20 5.14 -16.88
C TYR A 31 33.70 6.52 -17.32
N CYS A 32 34.62 7.13 -16.59
CA CYS A 32 35.15 8.43 -16.94
C CYS A 32 35.98 8.39 -18.25
N LYS A 33 36.63 7.27 -18.52
CA LYS A 33 37.42 7.07 -19.75
C LYS A 33 36.57 7.13 -21.04
N ILE A 34 35.34 6.72 -20.99
CA ILE A 34 34.44 6.70 -22.17
C ILE A 34 33.47 7.89 -22.19
N ARG A 35 33.51 8.77 -21.18
CA ARG A 35 32.68 9.97 -21.16
C ARG A 35 33.07 10.90 -22.34
N PRO A 36 32.09 11.50 -23.05
CA PRO A 36 32.38 12.50 -24.07
C PRO A 36 33.11 13.72 -23.47
N ASN A 37 33.93 14.38 -24.27
CA ASN A 37 34.79 15.48 -23.85
C ASN A 37 33.99 16.64 -23.19
N PRO A 38 34.41 17.15 -22.00
CA PRO A 38 35.60 16.75 -21.24
C PRO A 38 35.35 15.45 -20.45
N GLN A 39 36.33 14.53 -20.44
CA GLN A 39 36.26 13.28 -19.69
C GLN A 39 36.19 13.52 -18.18
N CYS A 40 36.88 14.53 -17.70
CA CYS A 40 36.92 14.95 -16.31
C CYS A 40 36.65 16.46 -16.20
N CYS A 41 35.96 16.85 -15.15
CA CYS A 41 35.64 18.25 -14.88
C CYS A 41 36.45 18.77 -13.69
N ALA A 42 37.07 19.96 -13.83
CA ALA A 42 38.01 20.51 -12.86
C ALA A 42 37.35 21.08 -11.58
N SER A 43 36.02 21.32 -11.61
CA SER A 43 35.24 21.82 -10.49
C SER A 43 33.95 21.05 -10.38
N ARG A 44 33.16 21.31 -9.36
CA ARG A 44 31.81 20.71 -9.25
C ARG A 44 31.02 21.00 -10.50
N ASP A 45 30.55 19.93 -11.13
CA ASP A 45 29.71 19.98 -12.31
C ASP A 45 28.71 18.84 -12.22
N ASP A 46 27.47 19.16 -11.88
CA ASP A 46 26.42 18.20 -11.70
C ASP A 46 26.02 17.47 -13.01
N ASP A 47 26.50 17.94 -14.16
CA ASP A 47 26.36 17.27 -15.47
C ASP A 47 27.59 16.40 -15.83
N CYS A 48 28.63 16.41 -14.99
CA CYS A 48 29.86 15.61 -15.17
C CYS A 48 29.71 14.20 -14.61
N PHE A 49 28.65 13.50 -15.00
CA PHE A 49 28.32 12.16 -14.51
C PHE A 49 28.33 11.10 -15.60
N MET A 50 28.34 9.84 -15.14
CA MET A 50 28.07 8.65 -15.96
C MET A 50 26.99 7.81 -15.28
N PRO A 51 26.12 7.11 -16.05
CA PRO A 51 25.18 6.15 -15.49
C PRO A 51 25.94 5.02 -14.77
N TYR A 52 25.54 4.74 -13.52
CA TYR A 52 26.14 3.70 -12.68
C TYR A 52 25.02 2.88 -12.03
N TYR A 53 24.70 1.73 -12.59
CA TYR A 53 23.52 0.92 -12.22
C TYR A 53 22.24 1.77 -12.24
N ASP A 54 21.48 1.82 -11.14
CA ASP A 54 20.27 2.64 -10.99
C ASP A 54 20.54 4.06 -10.48
N SER A 55 21.82 4.50 -10.49
CA SER A 55 22.31 5.77 -9.95
C SER A 55 23.23 6.46 -10.94
N ARG A 56 24.00 7.44 -10.46
CA ARG A 56 25.01 8.18 -11.19
C ARG A 56 26.30 8.19 -10.41
N CYS A 57 27.44 8.10 -11.11
CA CYS A 57 28.74 8.41 -10.54
C CYS A 57 29.33 9.61 -11.26
N TYR A 58 30.19 10.35 -10.59
CA TYR A 58 30.75 11.61 -11.09
C TYR A 58 32.21 11.51 -11.49
N CYS A 59 32.58 12.28 -12.52
CA CYS A 59 33.92 12.38 -13.03
C CYS A 59 34.54 13.79 -12.77
N ASP A 60 34.04 14.48 -11.76
CA ASP A 60 34.57 15.79 -11.35
C ASP A 60 35.43 15.69 -10.08
N ASN A 61 36.25 16.70 -9.84
CA ASN A 61 37.13 16.76 -8.67
C ASN A 61 36.37 17.04 -7.35
N PHE A 62 35.03 17.19 -7.39
CA PHE A 62 34.24 17.47 -6.23
C PHE A 62 33.76 16.20 -5.53
N CYS A 63 33.77 15.06 -6.20
CA CYS A 63 33.34 13.76 -5.67
C CYS A 63 34.21 13.26 -4.49
N PHE A 64 35.37 13.91 -4.20
CA PHE A 64 36.24 13.59 -3.05
C PHE A 64 35.96 14.39 -1.77
N ARG A 65 34.98 15.27 -1.71
CA ARG A 65 34.79 16.14 -0.56
C ARG A 65 33.87 15.51 0.49
N GLY A 66 34.49 14.85 1.47
CA GLY A 66 33.86 14.38 2.70
C GLY A 66 34.06 12.90 2.96
N ILE A 67 33.98 12.52 4.23
CA ILE A 67 34.23 11.15 4.70
C ILE A 67 33.14 10.18 4.17
N ASP A 68 31.99 10.69 3.68
CA ASP A 68 30.85 9.92 3.24
C ASP A 68 30.48 10.13 1.75
N ASN A 69 31.25 10.87 0.96
CA ASN A 69 30.95 11.09 -0.46
C ASN A 69 31.72 10.09 -1.32
N HIS A 70 31.07 8.96 -1.59
CA HIS A 70 31.57 7.91 -2.49
C HIS A 70 30.83 7.91 -3.83
N ASP A 71 30.59 9.09 -4.41
CA ASP A 71 29.89 9.23 -5.69
C ASP A 71 30.82 9.39 -6.89
N CYS A 72 32.16 9.32 -6.69
CA CYS A 72 33.11 9.23 -7.78
C CYS A 72 32.95 7.93 -8.59
N CYS A 73 33.15 8.03 -9.92
CA CYS A 73 33.18 6.83 -10.75
C CYS A 73 34.38 5.95 -10.39
N PRO A 74 34.30 4.62 -10.50
CA PRO A 74 35.36 3.69 -10.12
C PRO A 74 36.73 3.93 -10.80
N ASP A 75 36.73 4.48 -12.00
CA ASP A 75 37.95 4.79 -12.77
C ASP A 75 38.35 6.27 -12.65
N HIS A 76 37.72 7.07 -11.79
CA HIS A 76 37.97 8.50 -11.63
C HIS A 76 39.46 8.79 -11.32
N ASP A 77 40.05 8.11 -10.35
CA ASP A 77 41.41 8.32 -9.90
C ASP A 77 42.42 8.04 -11.01
N GLN A 78 42.18 6.98 -11.77
CA GLN A 78 43.03 6.59 -12.87
C GLN A 78 42.93 7.58 -14.05
N VAL A 79 41.69 7.99 -14.38
CA VAL A 79 41.41 8.79 -15.58
C VAL A 79 41.57 10.29 -15.30
N CYS A 80 41.10 10.77 -14.18
CA CYS A 80 40.99 12.20 -13.86
C CYS A 80 42.17 12.71 -13.00
N GLN A 81 42.79 11.86 -12.18
CA GLN A 81 43.92 12.20 -11.32
C GLN A 81 45.25 11.69 -11.90
N GLY A 82 45.21 10.87 -12.94
CA GLY A 82 46.43 10.28 -13.54
C GLY A 82 47.17 9.32 -12.60
N ILE A 83 46.47 8.80 -11.58
CA ILE A 83 47.05 7.87 -10.61
C ILE A 83 47.14 6.50 -11.27
N ASN A 84 48.34 6.07 -11.66
CA ASN A 84 48.55 4.68 -12.11
C ASN A 84 48.34 3.73 -10.93
N ILE A 85 47.18 3.15 -10.83
CA ILE A 85 46.88 2.06 -9.90
C ILE A 85 47.55 0.81 -10.48
N THR A 86 48.86 0.65 -10.21
CA THR A 86 49.47 -0.64 -10.36
C THR A 86 48.88 -1.56 -9.32
N ALA A 87 48.51 -2.79 -9.69
CA ALA A 87 47.80 -3.80 -8.90
C ALA A 87 48.48 -4.22 -7.57
N THR A 88 49.45 -3.45 -7.10
CA THR A 88 50.26 -3.72 -5.90
C THR A 88 49.97 -2.83 -4.70
N THR A 89 48.98 -1.94 -4.77
CA THR A 89 48.60 -1.10 -3.61
C THR A 89 47.10 -1.19 -3.26
N LEU A 90 46.49 -2.33 -3.50
CA LEU A 90 45.32 -2.67 -2.68
C LEU A 90 45.86 -2.79 -1.24
N ALA A 91 45.51 -1.83 -0.38
CA ALA A 91 45.73 -2.00 1.06
C ALA A 91 45.27 -3.42 1.44
N PRO A 92 46.07 -4.18 2.19
CA PRO A 92 45.67 -5.55 2.56
C PRO A 92 44.25 -5.50 3.09
N LYS A 93 43.35 -6.27 2.48
CA LYS A 93 41.96 -6.37 2.93
C LYS A 93 42.01 -6.60 4.45
N PRO A 94 41.44 -5.71 5.28
CA PRO A 94 41.63 -5.81 6.71
C PRO A 94 41.29 -7.23 7.15
N SER A 95 42.22 -7.91 7.80
CA SER A 95 42.07 -9.30 8.25
C SER A 95 41.17 -9.31 9.47
N GLY A 96 39.92 -9.69 9.27
CA GLY A 96 38.95 -9.85 10.34
C GLY A 96 37.68 -10.48 9.82
N THR A 97 37.04 -11.27 10.64
CA THR A 97 35.74 -11.85 10.33
C THR A 97 34.77 -11.57 11.46
N CYS A 98 33.52 -11.33 11.11
CA CYS A 98 32.42 -11.26 12.05
C CYS A 98 31.65 -12.58 12.05
N TYR A 99 31.25 -13.05 13.20
CA TYR A 99 30.41 -14.23 13.33
C TYR A 99 28.98 -13.82 13.61
N ASP A 100 28.05 -14.36 12.81
CA ASP A 100 26.62 -14.22 13.03
C ASP A 100 26.10 -15.48 13.73
N SER A 101 25.75 -15.35 15.01
CA SER A 101 25.21 -16.44 15.81
C SER A 101 23.81 -16.91 15.38
N PHE A 102 23.04 -16.09 14.68
CA PHE A 102 21.70 -16.44 14.20
C PHE A 102 21.76 -17.38 12.99
N THR A 103 22.63 -17.07 12.04
CA THR A 103 22.73 -17.84 10.79
C THR A 103 23.87 -18.85 10.83
N ASN A 104 24.68 -18.83 11.89
CA ASN A 104 25.91 -19.64 12.05
C ASN A 104 26.91 -19.43 10.89
N ARG A 105 27.02 -18.18 10.41
CA ARG A 105 27.89 -17.80 9.28
C ARG A 105 28.96 -16.81 9.69
N GLN A 106 30.10 -16.86 9.00
CA GLN A 106 31.14 -15.86 9.09
C GLN A 106 31.12 -14.93 7.88
N TYR A 107 31.35 -13.66 8.13
CA TYR A 107 31.41 -12.60 7.14
C TYR A 107 32.77 -11.90 7.21
N ALA A 108 33.35 -11.60 6.07
CA ALA A 108 34.60 -10.84 6.00
C ALA A 108 34.37 -9.38 6.41
N LEU A 109 35.42 -8.73 6.90
CA LEU A 109 35.38 -7.30 7.20
C LEU A 109 35.01 -6.50 5.93
N GLY A 110 34.00 -5.63 6.04
CA GLY A 110 33.40 -4.89 4.93
C GLY A 110 32.17 -5.57 4.31
N ASP A 111 31.92 -6.84 4.58
CA ASP A 111 30.72 -7.51 4.10
C ASP A 111 29.46 -6.91 4.75
N SER A 112 28.37 -6.87 3.99
CA SER A 112 27.06 -6.46 4.49
C SER A 112 25.97 -7.40 3.98
N PHE A 113 24.94 -7.60 4.80
CA PHE A 113 23.79 -8.43 4.47
C PHE A 113 22.55 -7.93 5.21
N LEU A 114 21.37 -8.31 4.73
CA LEU A 114 20.10 -8.03 5.42
C LEU A 114 19.75 -9.18 6.35
N ARG A 115 19.48 -8.84 7.62
CA ARG A 115 18.81 -9.71 8.60
C ARG A 115 17.40 -9.15 8.80
N ASP A 116 16.39 -9.88 8.33
CA ASP A 116 15.03 -9.40 8.22
C ASP A 116 14.97 -8.06 7.43
N CYS A 117 14.76 -6.93 8.09
CA CYS A 117 14.79 -5.59 7.47
C CYS A 117 16.01 -4.76 7.89
N ASN A 118 16.92 -5.34 8.67
CA ASN A 118 18.06 -4.63 9.25
C ASN A 118 19.33 -4.90 8.45
N LEU A 119 20.03 -3.83 8.04
CA LEU A 119 21.31 -3.97 7.39
C LEU A 119 22.39 -4.23 8.44
N CYS A 120 23.02 -5.41 8.33
CA CYS A 120 24.15 -5.81 9.12
C CYS A 120 25.45 -5.59 8.36
N ARG A 121 26.44 -5.04 9.02
CA ARG A 121 27.80 -4.80 8.46
C ARG A 121 28.85 -5.40 9.36
N CYS A 122 29.78 -6.14 8.79
CA CYS A 122 30.99 -6.56 9.48
C CYS A 122 31.99 -5.41 9.48
N GLN A 123 32.23 -4.78 10.61
CA GLN A 123 33.07 -3.57 10.71
C GLN A 123 33.94 -3.58 11.96
N THR A 124 35.05 -2.85 11.89
CA THR A 124 35.91 -2.63 13.07
C THR A 124 35.32 -1.50 13.91
N LEU A 125 34.96 -1.77 15.13
CA LEU A 125 34.50 -0.79 16.11
C LEU A 125 35.52 -0.74 17.27
N GLY A 126 36.33 0.31 17.28
CA GLY A 126 37.49 0.39 18.19
C GLY A 126 38.55 -0.62 17.81
N PHE A 127 38.85 -1.57 18.71
CA PHE A 127 39.87 -2.61 18.51
C PHE A 127 39.26 -3.97 18.13
N GLU A 128 37.93 -4.08 18.00
CA GLU A 128 37.26 -5.35 17.72
C GLU A 128 36.58 -5.31 16.36
N THR A 129 36.68 -6.43 15.64
CA THR A 129 35.89 -6.67 14.44
C THR A 129 34.60 -7.37 14.83
N LYS A 130 33.47 -6.68 14.66
CA LYS A 130 32.17 -7.21 15.05
C LYS A 130 31.07 -6.84 14.06
N LEU A 131 30.01 -7.64 14.12
CA LEU A 131 28.79 -7.39 13.36
C LEU A 131 28.00 -6.24 14.01
N SER A 132 27.72 -5.21 13.23
CA SER A 132 26.83 -4.11 13.62
C SER A 132 25.63 -4.12 12.71
N CYS A 133 24.43 -4.22 13.27
CA CYS A 133 23.17 -4.24 12.55
C CYS A 133 22.33 -3.02 12.95
N ASP A 134 21.50 -2.53 12.01
CA ASP A 134 20.41 -1.64 12.37
C ASP A 134 19.48 -2.35 13.39
N GLU A 135 18.72 -1.59 14.16
CA GLU A 135 17.80 -2.10 15.18
C GLU A 135 16.34 -1.66 14.92
N ASP A 136 15.98 -1.55 13.63
CA ASP A 136 14.61 -1.23 13.25
C ASP A 136 13.68 -2.42 13.53
N LEU A 137 12.42 -2.13 13.79
CA LEU A 137 11.37 -3.15 13.89
C LEU A 137 10.97 -3.60 12.50
N CYS A 138 11.06 -4.90 12.24
CA CYS A 138 10.65 -5.53 10.99
C CYS A 138 9.23 -6.09 11.10
N ILE A 139 8.48 -6.07 9.98
CA ILE A 139 7.15 -6.71 9.96
C ILE A 139 7.30 -8.24 10.12
N ASN A 140 8.14 -8.87 9.31
CA ASN A 140 8.36 -10.31 9.33
C ASN A 140 9.44 -10.73 10.37
N ASP A 141 9.37 -10.17 11.58
CA ASP A 141 10.27 -10.52 12.69
C ASP A 141 9.81 -11.83 13.35
N ASP A 142 10.71 -12.81 13.45
CA ASP A 142 10.38 -14.14 14.00
C ASP A 142 10.04 -14.10 15.49
N VAL A 143 10.70 -13.23 16.26
CA VAL A 143 10.43 -13.09 17.69
C VAL A 143 9.03 -12.47 17.88
N PHE A 144 8.74 -11.41 17.15
CA PHE A 144 7.43 -10.75 17.18
C PHE A 144 6.29 -11.72 16.83
N ILE A 145 6.47 -12.50 15.76
CA ILE A 145 5.46 -13.49 15.31
C ILE A 145 5.31 -14.61 16.32
N SER A 146 6.42 -15.10 16.90
CA SER A 146 6.39 -16.13 17.94
C SER A 146 5.64 -15.66 19.19
N ASP A 147 5.89 -14.41 19.61
CA ASP A 147 5.21 -13.81 20.75
C ASP A 147 3.69 -13.64 20.48
N LEU A 148 3.32 -13.17 19.30
CA LEU A 148 1.91 -13.08 18.90
C LEU A 148 1.24 -14.46 18.89
N ASN A 149 1.87 -15.48 18.34
CA ASN A 149 1.35 -16.84 18.31
C ASN A 149 1.18 -17.44 19.71
N THR A 150 2.08 -17.11 20.65
CA THR A 150 1.95 -17.51 22.06
C THR A 150 0.74 -16.88 22.73
N GLN A 151 0.37 -15.66 22.32
CA GLN A 151 -0.79 -14.93 22.82
C GLN A 151 -2.07 -15.18 22.00
N GLN A 152 -1.99 -15.91 20.89
CA GLN A 152 -3.08 -16.16 19.95
C GLN A 152 -4.42 -16.54 20.62
N PRO A 153 -4.47 -17.41 21.63
CA PRO A 153 -5.74 -17.77 22.29
C PRO A 153 -6.50 -16.55 22.84
N TYR A 154 -5.77 -15.50 23.24
CA TYR A 154 -6.32 -14.28 23.82
C TYR A 154 -6.58 -13.20 22.76
N LEU A 155 -5.81 -13.20 21.67
CA LEU A 155 -5.95 -12.21 20.59
C LEU A 155 -7.21 -12.45 19.74
N GLY A 156 -7.62 -13.70 19.54
CA GLY A 156 -8.81 -14.07 18.75
C GLY A 156 -8.56 -14.10 17.25
N PHE A 157 -7.32 -13.91 16.79
CA PHE A 157 -6.92 -13.99 15.38
C PHE A 157 -5.56 -14.70 15.26
N GLU A 158 -5.27 -15.18 14.07
CA GLU A 158 -4.01 -15.85 13.72
C GLU A 158 -3.10 -14.92 12.91
N VAL A 159 -1.80 -15.16 13.02
CA VAL A 159 -0.78 -14.40 12.28
C VAL A 159 0.12 -15.32 11.47
N LYS A 160 0.64 -14.79 10.34
CA LYS A 160 1.66 -15.46 9.52
C LYS A 160 2.57 -14.45 8.83
N LYS A 161 3.72 -14.92 8.35
CA LYS A 161 4.61 -14.14 7.47
C LYS A 161 3.99 -13.97 6.07
N TYR A 162 4.21 -12.81 5.49
CA TYR A 162 3.86 -12.54 4.09
C TYR A 162 5.10 -12.14 3.30
N PRO A 163 5.39 -12.79 2.16
CA PRO A 163 6.56 -12.46 1.33
C PRO A 163 6.63 -10.98 0.92
N LYS A 164 5.49 -10.33 0.71
CA LYS A 164 5.42 -8.90 0.36
C LYS A 164 6.00 -7.97 1.44
N PHE A 165 6.14 -8.43 2.67
CA PHE A 165 6.72 -7.68 3.79
C PHE A 165 8.14 -8.11 4.15
N ASN A 166 8.79 -8.97 3.35
CA ASN A 166 10.19 -9.31 3.56
C ASN A 166 11.06 -8.06 3.40
N GLY A 167 11.92 -7.81 4.36
CA GLY A 167 12.80 -6.64 4.38
C GLY A 167 12.09 -5.30 4.68
N VAL A 168 10.81 -5.31 5.05
CA VAL A 168 10.04 -4.08 5.31
C VAL A 168 10.10 -3.72 6.79
N LYS A 169 10.54 -2.49 7.07
CA LYS A 169 10.51 -1.89 8.41
C LYS A 169 9.09 -1.49 8.78
N VAL A 170 8.71 -1.64 10.05
CA VAL A 170 7.37 -1.23 10.52
C VAL A 170 7.06 0.22 10.17
N LYS A 171 8.02 1.14 10.41
CA LYS A 171 7.83 2.57 10.11
C LYS A 171 7.55 2.86 8.63
N ASP A 172 8.17 2.08 7.73
CA ASP A 172 7.97 2.22 6.29
C ASP A 172 6.63 1.60 5.87
N ALA A 173 6.28 0.46 6.47
CA ALA A 173 4.98 -0.17 6.24
C ALA A 173 3.80 0.73 6.61
N LEU A 174 3.88 1.42 7.74
CA LEU A 174 2.85 2.37 8.19
C LEU A 174 2.64 3.52 7.19
N LYS A 175 3.68 3.93 6.45
CA LYS A 175 3.57 4.94 5.39
C LYS A 175 3.04 4.35 4.08
N ILE A 176 3.68 3.28 3.61
CA ILE A 176 3.48 2.72 2.26
C ILE A 176 2.16 1.95 2.13
N TYR A 177 1.77 1.18 3.15
CA TYR A 177 0.62 0.28 3.08
C TYR A 177 -0.65 0.82 3.74
N LEU A 178 -0.62 1.94 4.45
CA LEU A 178 -1.80 2.57 5.03
C LEU A 178 -2.25 3.77 4.21
N GLY A 179 -1.91 4.97 4.62
CA GLY A 179 -2.05 6.18 3.81
C GLY A 179 -3.33 6.98 4.05
N THR A 180 -4.11 6.71 5.09
CA THR A 180 -5.21 7.59 5.47
C THR A 180 -4.71 8.62 6.46
N LEU A 181 -4.77 9.90 6.10
CA LEU A 181 -4.36 10.99 6.98
C LEU A 181 -5.52 11.46 7.85
N PRO A 182 -5.24 11.98 9.07
CA PRO A 182 -6.24 12.64 9.88
C PRO A 182 -6.98 13.73 9.11
N ASP A 183 -8.30 13.75 9.24
CA ASP A 183 -9.17 14.61 8.43
C ASP A 183 -10.10 15.47 9.29
N PRO A 184 -9.69 16.69 9.68
CA PRO A 184 -10.52 17.60 10.47
C PRO A 184 -11.83 18.01 9.77
N SER A 185 -11.89 17.93 8.43
CA SER A 185 -13.08 18.33 7.67
C SER A 185 -14.23 17.34 7.78
N LEU A 186 -14.00 16.12 8.29
CA LEU A 186 -15.05 15.14 8.59
C LEU A 186 -16.14 15.69 9.51
N ARG A 187 -15.81 16.60 10.43
CA ARG A 187 -16.78 17.26 11.33
C ARG A 187 -17.85 18.06 10.59
N HIS A 188 -17.58 18.48 9.35
CA HIS A 188 -18.50 19.27 8.53
C HIS A 188 -19.36 18.41 7.60
N MET A 189 -19.12 17.09 7.55
CA MET A 189 -19.96 16.19 6.78
C MET A 189 -21.31 16.00 7.47
N VAL A 190 -22.37 15.95 6.67
CA VAL A 190 -23.71 15.68 7.16
C VAL A 190 -23.80 14.24 7.63
N ASP A 191 -24.29 14.04 8.86
CA ASP A 191 -24.64 12.72 9.36
C ASP A 191 -25.96 12.26 8.72
N ASN A 192 -25.97 11.03 8.21
CA ASN A 192 -27.17 10.41 7.67
C ASN A 192 -27.77 9.46 8.70
N ALA A 193 -29.02 9.66 9.04
CA ALA A 193 -29.78 8.74 9.86
C ALA A 193 -30.55 7.74 8.97
N PRO A 194 -30.87 6.53 9.47
CA PRO A 194 -31.78 5.60 8.82
C PRO A 194 -33.11 6.26 8.46
N ASP A 195 -33.66 5.94 7.28
CA ASP A 195 -34.92 6.52 6.81
C ASP A 195 -36.14 5.97 7.53
N ASP A 196 -36.06 4.72 7.97
CA ASP A 196 -37.15 4.00 8.64
C ASP A 196 -36.68 3.51 10.02
N PRO A 197 -37.23 4.04 11.11
CA PRO A 197 -36.92 3.59 12.46
C PRO A 197 -37.21 2.11 12.73
N ASN A 198 -38.25 1.52 12.09
CA ASN A 198 -38.58 0.12 12.29
C ASN A 198 -37.54 -0.79 11.62
N GLU A 199 -37.07 -0.42 10.41
CA GLU A 199 -36.00 -1.13 9.72
C GLU A 199 -34.68 -1.02 10.49
N TYR A 200 -34.40 0.13 11.10
CA TYR A 200 -33.23 0.34 11.95
C TYR A 200 -33.23 -0.62 13.16
N HIS A 201 -34.35 -0.74 13.88
CA HIS A 201 -34.48 -1.67 15.02
C HIS A 201 -34.35 -3.12 14.58
N ARG A 202 -34.87 -3.48 13.41
CA ARG A 202 -34.69 -4.84 12.87
C ARG A 202 -33.21 -5.20 12.64
N MET A 203 -32.35 -4.24 12.37
CA MET A 203 -30.91 -4.50 12.18
C MET A 203 -30.21 -4.91 13.48
N GLU A 204 -30.77 -4.61 14.64
CA GLU A 204 -30.25 -5.09 15.92
C GLU A 204 -30.38 -6.61 16.05
N GLU A 205 -31.43 -7.20 15.49
CA GLU A 205 -31.75 -8.63 15.55
C GLU A 205 -31.06 -9.46 14.45
N VAL A 206 -30.51 -8.82 13.42
CA VAL A 206 -29.81 -9.53 12.31
C VAL A 206 -28.40 -9.89 12.73
N ASN A 207 -28.16 -11.18 13.00
CA ASN A 207 -26.88 -11.68 13.51
C ASN A 207 -25.77 -11.72 12.46
N ALA A 208 -26.10 -11.97 11.18
CA ALA A 208 -25.12 -12.04 10.11
C ALA A 208 -25.67 -11.55 8.76
N TYR A 209 -24.82 -10.89 8.01
CA TYR A 209 -25.12 -10.47 6.64
C TYR A 209 -23.81 -10.22 5.88
N ASP A 210 -23.77 -10.66 4.63
CA ASP A 210 -22.68 -10.36 3.72
C ASP A 210 -23.27 -9.93 2.37
N VAL A 211 -22.98 -8.72 1.96
CA VAL A 211 -23.49 -8.14 0.72
C VAL A 211 -23.11 -8.98 -0.52
N ARG A 212 -21.99 -9.70 -0.47
CA ARG A 212 -21.48 -10.55 -1.56
C ARG A 212 -22.34 -11.79 -1.79
N THR A 213 -23.01 -12.27 -0.74
CA THR A 213 -23.89 -13.45 -0.80
C THR A 213 -25.34 -13.09 -1.12
N ASN A 214 -25.69 -11.81 -1.13
CA ASN A 214 -27.04 -11.36 -1.48
C ASN A 214 -27.29 -11.57 -2.99
N PRO A 215 -28.29 -12.39 -3.39
CA PRO A 215 -28.55 -12.67 -4.81
C PRO A 215 -28.83 -11.42 -5.64
N SER A 216 -29.42 -10.38 -5.06
CA SER A 216 -29.69 -9.10 -5.74
C SER A 216 -28.43 -8.33 -6.08
N TYR A 217 -27.31 -8.66 -5.44
CA TYR A 217 -26.02 -7.99 -5.56
C TYR A 217 -24.94 -8.86 -6.22
N ALA A 218 -25.30 -10.08 -6.60
CA ALA A 218 -24.39 -11.03 -7.23
C ALA A 218 -23.65 -10.41 -8.44
N GLY A 219 -22.33 -10.49 -8.44
CA GLY A 219 -21.46 -9.93 -9.48
C GLY A 219 -21.37 -8.39 -9.54
N LYS A 220 -21.99 -7.67 -8.60
CA LYS A 220 -21.99 -6.20 -8.56
C LYS A 220 -20.96 -5.64 -7.59
N ILE A 221 -20.53 -6.42 -6.61
CA ILE A 221 -19.52 -6.02 -5.61
C ILE A 221 -18.14 -6.28 -6.18
N ARG A 222 -17.29 -5.28 -6.12
CA ARG A 222 -15.93 -5.36 -6.66
C ARG A 222 -15.04 -6.28 -5.82
N GLY A 223 -14.13 -6.98 -6.51
CA GLY A 223 -13.13 -7.83 -5.87
C GLY A 223 -12.06 -7.05 -5.09
N ILE A 224 -11.11 -7.79 -4.56
CA ILE A 224 -9.95 -7.23 -3.86
C ILE A 224 -8.97 -6.63 -4.86
N ARG A 225 -8.43 -5.45 -4.53
CA ARG A 225 -7.36 -4.78 -5.26
C ARG A 225 -6.07 -4.77 -4.45
N ASP A 226 -4.95 -4.46 -5.10
CA ASP A 226 -3.66 -4.25 -4.44
C ASP A 226 -3.17 -2.82 -4.69
N GLN A 227 -3.00 -2.06 -3.61
CA GLN A 227 -2.45 -0.70 -3.67
C GLN A 227 -0.94 -0.67 -3.96
N GLY A 228 -0.25 -1.83 -3.88
CA GLY A 228 1.19 -1.93 -4.10
C GLY A 228 1.99 -1.11 -3.09
N LYS A 229 3.03 -0.42 -3.57
CA LYS A 229 3.93 0.39 -2.74
C LYS A 229 3.51 1.87 -2.70
N CYS A 230 2.23 2.15 -2.46
CA CYS A 230 1.71 3.51 -2.39
C CYS A 230 0.58 3.61 -1.35
N GLY A 231 0.70 4.50 -0.39
CA GLY A 231 -0.26 4.71 0.71
C GLY A 231 -1.54 5.39 0.23
N ILE A 232 -2.41 4.67 -0.44
CA ILE A 232 -3.59 5.21 -1.10
C ILE A 232 -4.92 4.61 -0.63
N SER A 233 -4.94 3.96 0.51
CA SER A 233 -6.17 3.33 1.02
C SER A 233 -7.35 4.30 1.07
N TRP A 234 -7.10 5.57 1.38
CA TRP A 234 -8.08 6.66 1.41
C TRP A 234 -8.81 6.86 0.07
N ALA A 235 -8.08 6.78 -1.05
CA ALA A 235 -8.63 6.97 -2.40
C ALA A 235 -9.16 5.65 -2.99
N LEU A 236 -8.46 4.53 -2.76
CA LEU A 236 -8.81 3.24 -3.32
C LEU A 236 -10.12 2.72 -2.74
N SER A 237 -10.29 2.78 -1.41
CA SER A 237 -11.56 2.39 -0.77
C SER A 237 -12.73 3.31 -1.17
N THR A 238 -12.46 4.60 -1.42
CA THR A 238 -13.47 5.55 -1.92
C THR A 238 -13.99 5.14 -3.29
N VAL A 239 -13.12 4.91 -4.27
CA VAL A 239 -13.56 4.53 -5.62
C VAL A 239 -14.23 3.17 -5.65
N ASP A 240 -13.77 2.23 -4.83
CA ASP A 240 -14.37 0.89 -4.76
C ASP A 240 -15.76 0.93 -4.13
N VAL A 241 -15.96 1.65 -3.01
CA VAL A 241 -17.29 1.85 -2.42
C VAL A 241 -18.22 2.60 -3.38
N ALA A 242 -17.71 3.63 -4.06
CA ALA A 242 -18.48 4.36 -5.04
C ALA A 242 -18.92 3.46 -6.21
N ALA A 243 -18.01 2.61 -6.72
CA ALA A 243 -18.31 1.66 -7.80
C ALA A 243 -19.32 0.60 -7.35
N ASP A 244 -19.16 0.02 -6.16
CA ASP A 244 -20.09 -0.97 -5.60
C ASP A 244 -21.50 -0.36 -5.53
N ARG A 245 -21.64 0.81 -4.90
CA ARG A 245 -22.94 1.47 -4.71
C ARG A 245 -23.58 1.89 -6.03
N LEU A 246 -22.80 2.36 -6.99
CA LEU A 246 -23.30 2.70 -8.31
C LEU A 246 -23.79 1.47 -9.06
N SER A 247 -23.12 0.32 -8.89
CA SER A 247 -23.53 -0.96 -9.50
C SER A 247 -24.85 -1.49 -8.93
N LEU A 248 -25.21 -1.11 -7.71
CA LEU A 248 -26.47 -1.52 -7.07
C LEU A 248 -27.67 -0.68 -7.53
N VAL A 249 -27.42 0.52 -8.08
CA VAL A 249 -28.49 1.33 -8.68
C VAL A 249 -28.86 0.73 -10.02
N GLN A 250 -30.08 0.15 -10.12
CA GLN A 250 -30.54 -0.65 -11.26
C GLN A 250 -30.50 0.05 -12.62
N THR A 251 -30.41 1.36 -12.65
CA THR A 251 -30.47 2.17 -13.88
C THR A 251 -29.09 2.36 -14.55
N ILE A 252 -28.01 1.92 -13.91
CA ILE A 252 -26.64 2.14 -14.43
C ILE A 252 -25.95 0.79 -14.58
N LYS A 253 -25.62 0.45 -15.82
CA LYS A 253 -24.66 -0.61 -16.09
C LYS A 253 -23.27 0.03 -15.98
N LEU A 254 -22.60 -0.20 -14.84
CA LEU A 254 -21.15 -0.04 -14.81
C LEU A 254 -20.52 -1.16 -15.64
N PRO A 255 -19.49 -0.86 -16.42
CA PRO A 255 -18.62 -1.89 -16.96
C PRO A 255 -18.16 -2.81 -15.82
N ASN A 256 -17.86 -4.07 -16.13
CA ASN A 256 -17.30 -5.02 -15.14
C ASN A 256 -15.86 -4.67 -14.70
N GLU A 257 -15.42 -3.46 -14.98
CA GLU A 257 -14.11 -2.95 -14.65
C GLU A 257 -14.16 -1.99 -13.44
N PRO A 258 -13.08 -1.89 -12.65
CA PRO A 258 -12.97 -0.96 -11.54
C PRO A 258 -13.00 0.51 -12.00
N LEU A 259 -13.32 1.42 -11.09
CA LEU A 259 -13.06 2.84 -11.27
C LEU A 259 -11.57 3.14 -11.01
N SER A 260 -11.04 4.16 -11.72
CA SER A 260 -9.64 4.52 -11.65
C SER A 260 -9.29 5.26 -10.37
N VAL A 261 -8.47 4.64 -9.54
CA VAL A 261 -7.85 5.35 -8.42
C VAL A 261 -6.77 6.32 -8.90
N GLN A 262 -6.06 5.99 -10.00
CA GLN A 262 -5.04 6.87 -10.57
C GLN A 262 -5.61 8.23 -10.97
N ASN A 263 -6.84 8.26 -11.45
CA ASN A 263 -7.51 9.53 -11.81
C ASN A 263 -7.63 10.44 -10.58
N ILE A 264 -8.00 9.92 -9.41
CA ILE A 264 -8.02 10.71 -8.18
C ILE A 264 -6.59 11.13 -7.81
N LEU A 265 -5.67 10.18 -7.74
CA LEU A 265 -4.31 10.43 -7.28
C LEU A 265 -3.59 11.50 -8.11
N SER A 266 -3.67 11.38 -9.42
CA SER A 266 -2.97 12.30 -10.33
C SER A 266 -3.65 13.64 -10.47
N CYS A 267 -4.99 13.69 -10.47
CA CYS A 267 -5.76 14.89 -10.85
C CYS A 267 -6.37 15.64 -9.65
N THR A 268 -6.18 15.16 -8.42
CA THR A 268 -6.52 15.91 -7.19
C THR A 268 -5.47 16.99 -6.93
N ASP A 269 -5.89 18.07 -6.29
CA ASP A 269 -5.01 19.13 -5.84
C ASP A 269 -3.80 18.57 -5.05
N PRO A 270 -2.56 19.00 -5.33
CA PRO A 270 -1.39 18.58 -4.58
C PRO A 270 -1.50 18.77 -3.07
N GLU A 271 -2.19 19.82 -2.60
CA GLU A 271 -2.40 20.06 -1.15
C GLU A 271 -3.32 19.02 -0.49
N ALA A 272 -4.05 18.23 -1.28
CA ALA A 272 -4.98 17.22 -0.79
C ALA A 272 -4.32 15.90 -0.39
N LYS A 273 -3.04 15.70 -0.73
CA LYS A 273 -2.32 14.44 -0.63
C LYS A 273 -0.86 14.67 -0.31
N ASP A 274 -0.26 13.65 0.29
CA ASP A 274 1.17 13.60 0.59
C ASP A 274 1.85 12.53 -0.27
N GLY A 275 1.77 12.69 -1.59
CA GLY A 275 2.28 11.71 -2.54
C GLY A 275 1.73 10.30 -2.28
N CYS A 276 2.61 9.30 -2.28
CA CYS A 276 2.29 7.94 -1.87
C CYS A 276 2.31 7.73 -0.34
N GLU A 277 2.56 8.76 0.47
CA GLU A 277 2.54 8.66 1.93
C GLU A 277 1.14 8.92 2.53
N GLY A 278 0.17 9.35 1.72
CA GLY A 278 -1.21 9.42 2.16
C GLY A 278 -2.07 10.51 1.57
N GLY A 279 -3.32 10.59 2.08
CA GLY A 279 -4.30 11.61 1.74
C GLY A 279 -5.55 11.52 2.63
N ARG A 280 -6.47 12.47 2.46
CA ARG A 280 -7.69 12.58 3.27
C ARG A 280 -8.90 12.03 2.53
N VAL A 281 -9.74 11.27 3.22
CA VAL A 281 -10.93 10.66 2.63
C VAL A 281 -11.92 11.68 2.08
N THR A 282 -12.08 12.84 2.74
CA THR A 282 -12.98 13.90 2.26
C THR A 282 -12.55 14.48 0.93
N TYR A 283 -11.26 14.51 0.64
CA TYR A 283 -10.76 14.97 -0.67
C TYR A 283 -11.09 13.98 -1.79
N ALA A 284 -10.97 12.66 -1.53
CA ALA A 284 -11.37 11.66 -2.52
C ALA A 284 -12.87 11.74 -2.80
N TRP A 285 -13.71 11.84 -1.76
CA TRP A 285 -15.16 12.00 -1.92
C TRP A 285 -15.55 13.32 -2.59
N GLY A 286 -14.85 14.41 -2.25
CA GLY A 286 -15.03 15.71 -2.91
C GLY A 286 -14.69 15.63 -4.40
N PHE A 287 -13.54 15.01 -4.73
CA PHE A 287 -13.11 14.85 -6.12
C PHE A 287 -14.14 14.11 -6.96
N ILE A 288 -14.61 12.93 -6.53
CA ILE A 288 -15.57 12.14 -7.32
C ILE A 288 -16.95 12.81 -7.41
N LYS A 289 -17.32 13.64 -6.42
CA LYS A 289 -18.54 14.45 -6.47
C LYS A 289 -18.41 15.60 -7.47
N ASP A 290 -17.31 16.35 -7.41
CA ASP A 290 -17.17 17.62 -8.14
C ASP A 290 -16.59 17.42 -9.54
N ARG A 291 -15.73 16.42 -9.72
CA ARG A 291 -15.06 16.11 -10.99
C ARG A 291 -15.44 14.77 -11.59
N GLY A 292 -16.06 13.88 -10.80
CA GLY A 292 -16.32 12.49 -11.21
C GLY A 292 -15.04 11.66 -11.36
N VAL A 293 -15.17 10.47 -11.93
CA VAL A 293 -14.05 9.56 -12.12
C VAL A 293 -14.25 8.67 -13.35
N VAL A 294 -13.14 8.29 -14.01
CA VAL A 294 -13.13 7.38 -15.15
C VAL A 294 -12.89 5.95 -14.72
N THR A 295 -12.97 4.99 -15.66
CA THR A 295 -12.66 3.59 -15.41
C THR A 295 -11.16 3.31 -15.36
N GLU A 296 -10.76 2.16 -14.79
CA GLU A 296 -9.38 1.71 -14.72
C GLU A 296 -8.75 1.54 -16.11
N ASN A 297 -9.50 1.03 -17.10
CA ASN A 297 -9.01 0.92 -18.48
C ASN A 297 -8.76 2.29 -19.12
N CYS A 298 -9.48 3.32 -18.70
CA CYS A 298 -9.26 4.68 -19.17
C CYS A 298 -7.98 5.30 -18.59
N TYR A 299 -7.79 5.15 -17.28
CA TYR A 299 -6.62 5.66 -16.58
C TYR A 299 -6.06 4.58 -15.64
N PRO A 300 -5.19 3.70 -16.15
CA PRO A 300 -4.64 2.58 -15.38
C PRO A 300 -3.86 3.02 -14.15
N TYR A 301 -3.89 2.20 -13.10
CA TYR A 301 -3.14 2.41 -11.87
C TYR A 301 -1.65 2.06 -12.06
N GLU A 302 -0.79 3.06 -11.95
CA GLU A 302 0.68 2.92 -12.10
C GLU A 302 1.45 3.21 -10.80
N SER A 303 0.88 4.01 -9.90
CA SER A 303 1.56 4.46 -8.68
C SER A 303 1.92 3.33 -7.72
N GLY A 304 1.16 2.23 -7.70
CA GLY A 304 1.46 1.06 -6.86
C GLY A 304 2.73 0.32 -7.25
N THR A 305 3.12 0.40 -8.51
CA THR A 305 4.36 -0.20 -9.03
C THR A 305 5.53 0.77 -8.93
N THR A 306 5.29 2.05 -9.29
CA THR A 306 6.34 3.07 -9.34
C THR A 306 6.69 3.65 -7.98
N GLY A 307 5.76 3.58 -7.00
CA GLY A 307 5.90 4.27 -5.70
C GLY A 307 5.72 5.79 -5.78
N ASN A 308 5.37 6.34 -6.96
CA ASN A 308 5.22 7.77 -7.20
C ASN A 308 3.88 8.10 -7.86
N ILE A 309 3.34 9.27 -7.55
CA ILE A 309 2.15 9.81 -8.21
C ILE A 309 2.59 10.72 -9.35
N THR A 310 2.19 10.37 -10.57
CA THR A 310 2.45 11.18 -11.76
C THR A 310 1.47 12.34 -11.90
N GLU A 311 1.80 13.33 -12.72
CA GLU A 311 0.91 14.42 -13.08
C GLU A 311 -0.36 13.92 -13.77
N CYS A 312 -1.43 14.74 -13.70
CA CYS A 312 -2.70 14.46 -14.36
C CYS A 312 -2.56 14.38 -15.86
N LYS A 313 -2.73 13.18 -16.41
CA LYS A 313 -2.70 12.93 -17.86
C LYS A 313 -4.09 13.05 -18.54
N LEU A 314 -5.17 13.14 -17.74
CA LEU A 314 -6.53 13.27 -18.26
C LEU A 314 -6.76 14.71 -18.73
N ARG A 315 -7.05 14.87 -20.02
CA ARG A 315 -7.35 16.17 -20.62
C ARG A 315 -8.84 16.24 -20.92
N LEU A 316 -9.53 17.15 -20.23
CA LEU A 316 -10.95 17.41 -20.40
C LEU A 316 -11.15 18.65 -21.31
N SER A 317 -12.03 18.54 -22.28
CA SER A 317 -12.48 19.68 -23.09
C SER A 317 -13.40 20.62 -22.28
N ASN A 318 -13.64 21.81 -22.76
CA ASN A 318 -14.62 22.71 -22.14
C ASN A 318 -16.03 22.12 -22.14
N GLU A 319 -16.39 21.35 -23.16
CA GLU A 319 -17.65 20.61 -23.22
C GLU A 319 -17.71 19.50 -22.14
N ASP A 320 -16.62 18.74 -21.93
CA ASP A 320 -16.55 17.75 -20.87
C ASP A 320 -16.74 18.40 -19.49
N LEU A 321 -16.07 19.53 -19.25
CA LEU A 321 -16.20 20.27 -17.98
C LEU A 321 -17.64 20.78 -17.77
N GLN A 322 -18.31 21.27 -18.82
CA GLN A 322 -19.72 21.65 -18.73
C GLN A 322 -20.63 20.46 -18.45
N ASN A 323 -20.38 19.32 -19.09
CA ASN A 323 -21.14 18.10 -18.85
C ASN A 323 -20.97 17.58 -17.41
N ILE A 324 -19.74 17.64 -16.87
CA ILE A 324 -19.45 17.30 -15.48
C ILE A 324 -20.22 18.22 -14.54
N ALA A 325 -20.13 19.54 -14.73
CA ALA A 325 -20.82 20.54 -13.91
C ALA A 325 -22.37 20.36 -13.92
N GLN A 326 -22.92 19.84 -15.01
CA GLN A 326 -24.34 19.54 -15.17
C GLN A 326 -24.70 18.08 -14.80
N HIS A 327 -23.75 17.32 -14.21
CA HIS A 327 -23.90 15.90 -13.86
C HIS A 327 -24.35 15.03 -15.05
N ARG A 328 -23.95 15.38 -16.27
CA ARG A 328 -24.24 14.61 -17.48
C ARG A 328 -23.18 13.52 -17.68
N LYS A 329 -23.62 12.37 -18.20
CA LYS A 329 -22.72 11.25 -18.54
C LYS A 329 -21.86 11.64 -19.76
N ILE A 330 -20.55 11.40 -19.67
CA ILE A 330 -19.63 11.46 -20.81
C ILE A 330 -19.29 10.03 -21.21
N THR A 331 -19.52 9.67 -22.47
CA THR A 331 -19.37 8.28 -22.96
C THR A 331 -18.25 8.09 -23.98
N ASN A 332 -17.55 9.15 -24.33
CA ASN A 332 -16.53 9.10 -25.40
C ASN A 332 -15.30 9.95 -25.06
N LEU A 333 -14.86 9.86 -23.82
CA LEU A 333 -13.70 10.60 -23.32
C LEU A 333 -12.40 10.07 -23.90
N ASN A 334 -11.47 10.96 -24.25
CA ASN A 334 -10.10 10.59 -24.63
C ASN A 334 -9.29 10.22 -23.39
N CYS A 335 -8.96 8.96 -23.27
CA CYS A 335 -8.26 8.40 -22.12
C CYS A 335 -6.74 8.50 -22.22
N PRO A 336 -6.01 8.63 -21.09
CA PRO A 336 -4.55 8.48 -21.06
C PRO A 336 -4.04 7.17 -21.66
N SER A 337 -4.81 6.09 -21.53
CA SER A 337 -4.52 4.77 -22.15
C SER A 337 -4.73 4.73 -23.67
N ARG A 338 -5.14 5.85 -24.29
CA ARG A 338 -5.59 5.96 -25.70
C ARG A 338 -6.89 5.21 -26.02
N ALA A 339 -7.55 4.62 -25.05
CA ALA A 339 -8.90 4.07 -25.19
C ALA A 339 -9.96 5.18 -25.24
N ARG A 340 -11.19 4.81 -25.56
CA ARG A 340 -12.37 5.64 -25.32
C ARG A 340 -13.01 5.21 -24.02
N GLY A 341 -13.26 6.16 -23.13
CA GLY A 341 -13.73 5.87 -21.78
C GLY A 341 -15.04 6.55 -21.44
N GLU A 342 -15.57 6.11 -20.34
CA GLU A 342 -16.76 6.69 -19.70
C GLU A 342 -16.34 7.40 -18.41
N HIS A 343 -17.08 8.46 -18.11
CA HIS A 343 -16.90 9.25 -16.91
C HIS A 343 -18.16 9.13 -16.03
N PHE A 344 -17.95 8.91 -14.74
CA PHE A 344 -19.02 8.68 -13.76
C PHE A 344 -19.05 9.78 -12.72
N ASN A 345 -20.22 10.35 -12.48
CA ASN A 345 -20.47 11.36 -11.45
C ASN A 345 -21.17 10.73 -10.26
N PHE A 346 -20.90 11.26 -9.08
CA PHE A 346 -21.45 10.79 -7.81
C PHE A 346 -22.17 11.92 -7.07
N GLY A 347 -23.12 11.54 -6.22
CA GLY A 347 -23.73 12.45 -5.27
C GLY A 347 -22.79 12.83 -4.12
N PRO A 348 -23.23 13.76 -3.26
CA PRO A 348 -22.45 14.11 -2.09
C PRO A 348 -22.27 12.89 -1.18
N ALA A 349 -21.08 12.80 -0.60
CA ALA A 349 -20.82 11.83 0.46
C ALA A 349 -21.45 12.31 1.77
N TYR A 350 -21.76 11.35 2.65
CA TYR A 350 -22.29 11.60 3.97
C TYR A 350 -21.67 10.64 4.98
N ARG A 351 -21.60 11.08 6.22
CA ARG A 351 -21.13 10.25 7.32
C ARG A 351 -22.30 9.43 7.88
N ILE A 352 -22.01 8.20 8.28
CA ILE A 352 -22.96 7.32 8.94
C ILE A 352 -22.73 7.46 10.44
N ARG A 353 -23.80 7.38 11.24
CA ARG A 353 -23.72 7.40 12.70
C ARG A 353 -22.85 6.25 13.18
N LYS A 354 -22.12 6.47 14.27
CA LYS A 354 -21.12 5.53 14.81
C LYS A 354 -21.69 4.22 15.37
N ASP A 355 -23.00 4.16 15.63
CA ASP A 355 -23.61 2.95 16.17
C ASP A 355 -23.68 1.82 15.14
N ALA A 356 -23.55 0.59 15.59
CA ALA A 356 -23.50 -0.58 14.72
C ALA A 356 -24.78 -0.76 13.89
N SER A 357 -25.94 -0.45 14.45
CA SER A 357 -27.24 -0.61 13.77
C SER A 357 -27.37 0.34 12.58
N SER A 358 -26.87 1.58 12.70
CA SER A 358 -26.81 2.53 11.58
C SER A 358 -25.90 2.04 10.46
N VAL A 359 -24.75 1.47 10.79
CA VAL A 359 -23.81 0.91 9.80
C VAL A 359 -24.40 -0.35 9.16
N LYS A 360 -24.99 -1.26 9.94
CA LYS A 360 -25.71 -2.45 9.44
C LYS A 360 -26.83 -2.06 8.48
N TYR A 361 -27.67 -1.09 8.87
CA TYR A 361 -28.74 -0.57 8.04
C TYR A 361 -28.23 -0.07 6.69
N GLU A 362 -27.18 0.73 6.72
CA GLU A 362 -26.62 1.32 5.52
C GLU A 362 -26.07 0.26 4.56
N ILE A 363 -25.31 -0.74 5.09
CA ILE A 363 -24.77 -1.84 4.29
C ILE A 363 -25.92 -2.69 3.70
N HIS A 364 -26.91 -3.02 4.52
CA HIS A 364 -28.01 -3.90 4.11
C HIS A 364 -28.85 -3.30 2.98
N PHE A 365 -29.27 -2.04 3.12
CA PHE A 365 -30.21 -1.41 2.20
C PHE A 365 -29.57 -0.61 1.07
N ARG A 366 -28.29 -0.23 1.21
CA ARG A 366 -27.63 0.68 0.26
C ARG A 366 -26.28 0.21 -0.22
N GLY A 367 -25.74 -0.87 0.37
CA GLY A 367 -24.49 -1.50 -0.05
C GLY A 367 -23.27 -1.08 0.77
N PRO A 368 -22.07 -1.50 0.36
CA PRO A 368 -20.82 -1.29 1.08
C PRO A 368 -20.56 0.15 1.50
N VAL A 369 -19.81 0.31 2.58
CA VAL A 369 -19.40 1.61 3.11
C VAL A 369 -17.90 1.66 3.29
N GLN A 370 -17.33 2.87 3.22
CA GLN A 370 -15.93 3.11 3.60
C GLN A 370 -15.84 3.32 5.11
N ALA A 371 -14.88 2.66 5.74
CA ALA A 371 -14.53 2.93 7.13
C ALA A 371 -13.04 3.23 7.23
N THR A 372 -12.66 4.07 8.21
CA THR A 372 -11.27 4.30 8.56
C THR A 372 -10.99 3.62 9.90
N MET A 373 -9.88 2.89 9.97
CA MET A 373 -9.47 2.21 11.19
C MET A 373 -8.03 2.55 11.58
N ARG A 374 -7.74 2.46 12.87
CA ARG A 374 -6.40 2.49 13.40
C ARG A 374 -5.74 1.13 13.19
N VAL A 375 -4.51 1.11 12.69
CA VAL A 375 -3.73 -0.11 12.40
C VAL A 375 -2.45 -0.09 13.20
N THR A 376 -2.19 -1.19 13.89
CA THR A 376 -0.97 -1.48 14.64
C THR A 376 -0.13 -2.56 13.91
N PRO A 377 1.17 -2.75 14.23
CA PRO A 377 2.07 -3.61 13.45
C PRO A 377 1.58 -5.05 13.25
N GLU A 378 0.89 -5.63 14.20
CA GLU A 378 0.37 -6.99 14.13
C GLU A 378 -0.69 -7.19 13.03
N PHE A 379 -1.37 -6.12 12.61
CA PHE A 379 -2.34 -6.22 11.52
C PHE A 379 -1.73 -6.63 10.19
N PHE A 380 -0.48 -6.23 9.93
CA PHE A 380 0.22 -6.65 8.71
C PHE A 380 0.37 -8.17 8.62
N LEU A 381 0.41 -8.84 9.76
CA LEU A 381 0.59 -10.28 9.88
C LEU A 381 -0.73 -11.07 9.97
N TYR A 382 -1.88 -10.40 10.09
CA TYR A 382 -3.19 -11.05 10.21
C TYR A 382 -3.40 -12.08 9.09
N SER A 383 -3.88 -13.28 9.46
CA SER A 383 -4.17 -14.35 8.51
C SER A 383 -5.61 -14.85 8.55
N SER A 384 -6.20 -14.95 9.74
CA SER A 384 -7.59 -15.41 9.92
C SER A 384 -8.13 -15.07 11.32
N GLY A 385 -9.43 -15.21 11.52
CA GLY A 385 -10.09 -14.96 12.79
C GLY A 385 -10.60 -13.52 12.93
N VAL A 386 -10.99 -13.09 14.14
CA VAL A 386 -11.53 -11.75 14.38
C VAL A 386 -10.46 -10.84 14.97
N TYR A 387 -9.98 -9.90 14.15
CA TYR A 387 -8.95 -8.93 14.52
C TYR A 387 -9.43 -7.98 15.62
N ARG A 388 -8.52 -7.68 16.53
CA ARG A 388 -8.67 -6.70 17.60
C ARG A 388 -7.45 -5.81 17.59
N CYS A 389 -7.62 -4.53 17.79
CA CYS A 389 -6.52 -3.59 17.90
C CYS A 389 -5.68 -3.90 19.12
N GLY A 390 -4.69 -4.69 18.95
CA GLY A 390 -3.68 -4.91 19.95
C GLY A 390 -4.18 -4.71 21.36
N GLY A 391 -5.41 -5.23 21.65
CA GLY A 391 -6.19 -4.83 22.78
C GLY A 391 -5.26 -4.43 23.85
N ALA A 392 -5.18 -3.35 24.37
CA ALA A 392 -4.32 -3.04 25.49
C ALA A 392 -3.08 -3.95 25.62
N SER A 393 -2.95 -4.91 24.71
CA SER A 393 -2.23 -6.15 24.86
C SER A 393 -0.76 -6.05 24.45
N TYR A 394 -0.44 -6.27 23.18
CA TYR A 394 0.95 -6.51 22.85
C TYR A 394 1.74 -5.21 22.62
N ALA A 395 1.20 -4.31 21.82
CA ALA A 395 1.89 -3.04 21.52
C ALA A 395 2.01 -2.14 22.76
N ASN A 396 1.03 -2.17 23.69
CA ASN A 396 1.09 -1.42 24.92
C ASN A 396 1.95 -2.08 26.01
N GLN A 397 2.13 -3.41 25.96
CA GLN A 397 2.98 -4.15 26.89
C GLN A 397 4.45 -4.19 26.45
N ASN A 398 4.71 -4.06 25.14
CA ASN A 398 6.06 -4.02 24.61
C ASN A 398 6.45 -2.60 24.22
N PRO A 399 7.35 -1.92 24.95
CA PRO A 399 7.75 -0.55 24.68
C PRO A 399 8.27 -0.29 23.26
N ARG A 400 8.81 -1.33 22.59
CA ARG A 400 9.32 -1.23 21.22
C ARG A 400 8.21 -0.98 20.19
N TYR A 401 6.99 -1.42 20.46
CA TYR A 401 5.82 -1.28 19.57
C TYR A 401 4.84 -0.21 20.05
N ALA A 402 5.05 0.34 21.24
CA ALA A 402 4.21 1.38 21.82
C ALA A 402 4.16 2.60 20.89
N ASN A 403 2.96 3.11 20.63
CA ASN A 403 2.70 4.26 19.76
C ASN A 403 3.02 4.08 18.27
N LEU A 404 3.35 2.86 17.81
CA LEU A 404 3.48 2.56 16.39
C LEU A 404 2.10 2.25 15.81
N PHE A 405 1.50 3.20 15.14
CA PHE A 405 0.22 3.03 14.45
C PHE A 405 0.08 4.01 13.29
N GLY A 406 -0.87 3.71 12.42
CA GLY A 406 -1.32 4.61 11.36
C GLY A 406 -2.81 4.39 11.08
N TYR A 407 -3.37 5.17 10.16
CA TYR A 407 -4.75 5.01 9.75
C TYR A 407 -4.86 4.43 8.36
N HIS A 408 -5.85 3.57 8.20
CA HIS A 408 -6.12 2.83 6.97
C HIS A 408 -7.60 2.85 6.65
N SER A 409 -7.93 3.04 5.38
CA SER A 409 -9.33 3.02 4.93
C SER A 409 -9.64 1.71 4.23
N ILE A 410 -10.79 1.14 4.57
CA ILE A 410 -11.26 -0.18 4.17
C ILE A 410 -12.69 -0.11 3.66
N ARG A 411 -13.19 -1.19 3.08
CA ARG A 411 -14.62 -1.36 2.78
C ARG A 411 -15.25 -2.32 3.77
N LEU A 412 -16.36 -1.92 4.42
CA LEU A 412 -17.20 -2.83 5.18
C LEU A 412 -18.28 -3.40 4.26
N LEU A 413 -18.37 -4.73 4.25
CA LEU A 413 -19.24 -5.50 3.35
C LEU A 413 -20.37 -6.23 4.07
N GLY A 414 -20.28 -6.32 5.40
CA GLY A 414 -21.22 -7.08 6.19
C GLY A 414 -20.76 -7.25 7.62
N TRP A 415 -21.41 -8.15 8.32
CA TRP A 415 -21.13 -8.51 9.72
C TRP A 415 -21.49 -9.95 10.01
N GLY A 416 -20.98 -10.45 11.11
CA GLY A 416 -21.33 -11.76 11.65
C GLY A 416 -21.17 -11.78 13.15
N THR A 417 -21.50 -12.93 13.75
CA THR A 417 -21.29 -13.22 15.17
C THR A 417 -20.48 -14.49 15.34
N GLN A 418 -19.71 -14.55 16.38
CA GLN A 418 -19.00 -15.76 16.83
C GLN A 418 -19.01 -15.87 18.33
N VAL A 419 -18.82 -17.08 18.83
CA VAL A 419 -18.60 -17.28 20.26
C VAL A 419 -17.09 -17.19 20.53
N ASN A 420 -16.69 -16.26 21.36
CA ASN A 420 -15.31 -16.15 21.82
C ASN A 420 -14.95 -17.39 22.63
N ARG A 421 -13.91 -18.11 22.19
CA ARG A 421 -13.49 -19.39 22.79
C ARG A 421 -13.05 -19.27 24.24
N ASN A 422 -12.53 -18.09 24.64
CA ASN A 422 -12.00 -17.88 25.99
C ASN A 422 -13.06 -17.34 26.95
N THR A 423 -13.92 -16.45 26.49
CA THR A 423 -14.93 -15.81 27.33
C THR A 423 -16.28 -16.51 27.27
N HIS A 424 -16.48 -17.40 26.30
CA HIS A 424 -17.76 -18.05 25.96
C HIS A 424 -18.90 -17.06 25.68
N LYS A 425 -18.58 -15.79 25.38
CA LYS A 425 -19.54 -14.74 25.02
C LYS A 425 -19.67 -14.63 23.51
N GLU A 426 -20.85 -14.31 23.06
CA GLU A 426 -21.10 -13.93 21.66
C GLU A 426 -20.49 -12.56 21.38
N GLU A 427 -19.78 -12.44 20.26
CA GLU A 427 -19.11 -11.23 19.81
C GLU A 427 -19.46 -10.98 18.35
N SER A 428 -19.76 -9.73 18.03
CA SER A 428 -20.08 -9.31 16.67
C SER A 428 -18.84 -8.71 16.00
N TYR A 429 -18.68 -8.99 14.71
CA TYR A 429 -17.57 -8.49 13.90
C TYR A 429 -18.04 -7.96 12.54
N TRP A 430 -17.29 -7.04 11.98
CA TRP A 430 -17.42 -6.57 10.61
C TRP A 430 -16.68 -7.49 9.65
N ILE A 431 -17.26 -7.72 8.49
CA ILE A 431 -16.61 -8.33 7.32
C ILE A 431 -16.05 -7.18 6.49
N ALA A 432 -14.74 -7.14 6.34
CA ALA A 432 -14.04 -6.04 5.69
C ALA A 432 -13.19 -6.50 4.52
N ALA A 433 -13.10 -5.66 3.48
CA ALA A 433 -12.19 -5.82 2.35
C ALA A 433 -11.00 -4.89 2.51
N ASN A 434 -9.80 -5.45 2.45
CA ASN A 434 -8.54 -4.73 2.45
C ASN A 434 -8.09 -4.43 1.01
N SER A 435 -6.99 -3.68 0.88
CA SER A 435 -6.38 -3.23 -0.39
C SER A 435 -4.94 -3.71 -0.59
N TRP A 436 -4.60 -4.90 -0.05
CA TRP A 436 -3.25 -5.48 -0.12
C TRP A 436 -3.16 -6.74 -0.96
N GLY A 437 -4.11 -6.93 -1.91
CA GLY A 437 -4.20 -8.10 -2.75
C GLY A 437 -4.77 -9.33 -2.06
N THR A 438 -5.12 -10.35 -2.84
CA THR A 438 -5.75 -11.59 -2.33
C THR A 438 -4.78 -12.50 -1.59
N GLY A 439 -3.48 -12.25 -1.67
CA GLY A 439 -2.46 -13.03 -0.93
C GLY A 439 -2.39 -12.73 0.57
N TRP A 440 -3.02 -11.65 1.03
CA TRP A 440 -3.07 -11.26 2.44
C TRP A 440 -4.40 -11.65 3.08
N GLY A 441 -4.38 -11.94 4.39
CA GLY A 441 -5.57 -12.26 5.17
C GLY A 441 -6.37 -13.44 4.62
N GLU A 442 -7.67 -13.36 4.70
CA GLU A 442 -8.64 -14.32 4.17
C GLU A 442 -8.99 -13.99 2.70
N ASN A 443 -8.07 -14.25 1.77
CA ASN A 443 -8.17 -13.89 0.35
C ASN A 443 -8.35 -12.36 0.13
N GLY A 444 -7.68 -11.54 0.93
CA GLY A 444 -7.77 -10.07 0.90
C GLY A 444 -8.84 -9.49 1.81
N TYR A 445 -9.65 -10.33 2.44
CA TYR A 445 -10.66 -9.94 3.43
C TYR A 445 -10.15 -10.19 4.85
N PHE A 446 -10.85 -9.60 5.81
CA PHE A 446 -10.61 -9.82 7.23
C PHE A 446 -11.86 -9.55 8.05
N HIS A 447 -11.87 -10.04 9.27
CA HIS A 447 -12.92 -9.77 10.24
C HIS A 447 -12.36 -8.88 11.35
N ILE A 448 -13.13 -7.88 11.78
CA ILE A 448 -12.72 -6.97 12.84
C ILE A 448 -13.85 -6.81 13.85
N LEU A 449 -13.52 -6.93 15.14
CA LEU A 449 -14.49 -6.84 16.22
C LEU A 449 -15.19 -5.47 16.22
N PHE A 450 -16.48 -5.43 16.53
CA PHE A 450 -17.23 -4.19 16.66
C PHE A 450 -16.61 -3.27 17.72
N GLY A 451 -16.53 -1.99 17.40
CA GLY A 451 -15.98 -0.97 18.28
C GLY A 451 -14.46 -0.95 18.40
N GLU A 452 -13.76 -1.95 17.87
CA GLU A 452 -12.30 -1.99 17.92
C GLU A 452 -11.67 -1.11 16.84
N CYS A 453 -10.44 -0.68 17.08
CA CYS A 453 -9.62 0.05 16.11
C CYS A 453 -10.27 1.33 15.58
N GLU A 454 -11.18 1.95 16.30
CA GLU A 454 -11.89 3.15 15.83
C GLU A 454 -12.67 2.94 14.50
N VAL A 455 -12.91 1.66 14.10
CA VAL A 455 -13.47 1.31 12.78
C VAL A 455 -14.86 1.90 12.52
N GLN A 456 -15.62 2.20 13.59
CA GLN A 456 -16.95 2.82 13.51
C GLN A 456 -16.92 4.34 13.67
N ASP A 457 -15.75 4.93 13.97
CA ASP A 457 -15.64 6.36 14.24
C ASP A 457 -15.77 7.21 12.97
N THR A 458 -15.31 6.67 11.86
CA THR A 458 -15.41 7.31 10.55
C THR A 458 -15.93 6.33 9.53
N VAL A 459 -17.23 6.37 9.29
CA VAL A 459 -17.89 5.55 8.26
C VAL A 459 -18.58 6.49 7.27
N ILE A 460 -18.24 6.33 5.98
CA ILE A 460 -18.66 7.25 4.91
C ILE A 460 -19.26 6.46 3.76
N ALA A 461 -20.24 7.07 3.11
CA ALA A 461 -20.89 6.55 1.92
C ALA A 461 -21.40 7.67 0.99
N THR A 462 -21.91 7.30 -0.19
CA THR A 462 -22.57 8.18 -1.14
C THR A 462 -23.89 7.57 -1.61
N TYR A 463 -24.81 8.40 -2.09
CA TYR A 463 -26.08 7.93 -2.66
C TYR A 463 -25.97 7.38 -4.11
N GLY A 464 -24.77 7.19 -4.65
CA GLY A 464 -24.60 6.82 -6.04
C GLY A 464 -24.74 8.03 -6.97
N LYS A 465 -25.92 8.37 -7.46
CA LYS A 465 -26.15 9.54 -8.31
C LYS A 465 -26.69 10.74 -7.55
N SER A 466 -26.35 11.95 -8.00
CA SER A 466 -26.92 13.21 -7.49
C SER A 466 -28.45 13.30 -7.63
N THR A 467 -29.03 12.61 -8.63
CA THR A 467 -30.48 12.55 -8.85
C THR A 467 -31.25 11.80 -7.74
N ASP A 468 -30.59 10.90 -7.00
CA ASP A 468 -31.25 10.15 -5.92
C ASP A 468 -31.47 11.01 -4.68
N VAL A 469 -30.63 12.01 -4.47
CA VAL A 469 -30.81 13.02 -3.41
C VAL A 469 -32.07 13.85 -3.64
N LEU A 470 -32.38 14.20 -4.89
CA LEU A 470 -33.56 14.98 -5.23
C LEU A 470 -34.85 14.18 -5.06
N LYS A 471 -34.85 12.87 -5.37
CA LYS A 471 -36.02 12.00 -5.14
C LYS A 471 -36.34 11.82 -3.66
N LYS A 472 -35.30 11.81 -2.80
CA LYS A 472 -35.46 11.67 -1.35
C LYS A 472 -36.06 12.95 -0.73
N LYS A 473 -35.70 14.12 -1.23
CA LYS A 473 -36.26 15.39 -0.78
C LYS A 473 -37.77 15.50 -1.11
N ASN A 474 -38.18 15.04 -2.29
CA ASN A 474 -39.57 15.04 -2.73
C ASN A 474 -40.45 13.96 -2.07
N ARG A 475 -39.87 12.93 -1.40
CA ARG A 475 -40.63 11.95 -0.61
C ARG A 475 -40.83 12.38 0.85
N ARG A 476 -40.14 13.43 1.30
CA ARG A 476 -40.26 14.00 2.65
C ARG A 476 -41.15 15.26 2.69
N GLN A 477 -41.68 15.71 1.57
CA GLN A 477 -42.80 16.66 1.43
C GLN A 477 -44.09 15.92 1.14
#